data_dcdc08bf6da05425e2e94aae20728ee9
#
_entry.id   dcdc08bf6da05425e2e94aae20728ee9
#
_cell.length_a   1.000
_cell.length_b   1.000
_cell.length_c   1.000
_cell.angle_alpha   90.00
_cell.angle_beta   90.00
_cell.angle_gamma   90.00
#
_symmetry.space_group_name_H-M   'P 1'
#
loop_
_entity.id
_entity.type
_entity.pdbx_description
1 polymer ?
#
loop_
_entity_poly.entity_id
_entity_poly.type
_entity_poly.pdbx_seq_one_letter_code
_entity_poly.pdbx_strand_id
1 'polypeptide(L)'
;ENTLYVERFRPTELQHYVGNEHIKEMVQKYLDQGDIQNFIFYGPAGCGKTTLAKIIVKNLDCDYLYINASDENGIDTIREKVKGFASAASWKGIKVVILDEADFITIQGQAALRNVIETFSRSTRFILTCNFVERIIDPLQSRCQVLKIVPPTKMDVYNHLTDILDNQLSLSYEQEDIKSLIVQYYPDMRKMLNVIQMSVKDNAVVLDKTVLTTNNYIKEVLKELMGSKKWITIRQIIADSNVKDFEELYRSLFEHSSKYASGKEGMVAIILNEHLYQANFRIDKEINIMSAIAKIVETI
;
A
#
# COMPACT_ATOMS: atom_id res chain seq x y z
N GLU A 1 -2.69 26.96 -6.96
CA GLU A 1 -2.34 26.38 -5.64
C GLU A 1 -1.73 25.01 -5.86
N ASN A 2 -0.43 24.90 -5.54
CA ASN A 2 0.38 23.68 -5.72
C ASN A 2 0.08 22.64 -4.62
N THR A 3 -1.16 22.18 -4.53
CA THR A 3 -1.50 21.09 -3.62
C THR A 3 -1.22 19.75 -4.29
N LEU A 4 -0.55 18.83 -3.60
CA LEU A 4 -0.28 17.48 -4.09
C LEU A 4 -1.60 16.78 -4.46
N TYR A 5 -1.67 16.15 -5.62
CA TYR A 5 -2.86 15.42 -6.08
C TYR A 5 -3.28 14.32 -5.10
N VAL A 6 -2.31 13.67 -4.46
CA VAL A 6 -2.56 12.67 -3.42
C VAL A 6 -3.40 13.21 -2.25
N GLU A 7 -3.20 14.46 -1.87
CA GLU A 7 -3.97 15.07 -0.78
C GLU A 7 -5.25 15.75 -1.30
N ARG A 8 -5.20 16.39 -2.46
CA ARG A 8 -6.33 17.08 -3.08
C ARG A 8 -7.47 16.12 -3.43
N PHE A 9 -7.15 14.95 -3.98
CA PHE A 9 -8.12 13.95 -4.42
C PHE A 9 -8.33 12.82 -3.42
N ARG A 10 -7.85 12.99 -2.18
CA ARG A 10 -8.16 12.05 -1.10
C ARG A 10 -9.65 12.14 -0.78
N PRO A 11 -10.40 11.03 -0.85
CA PRO A 11 -11.81 11.03 -0.50
C PRO A 11 -12.06 11.56 0.91
N THR A 12 -13.05 12.41 1.06
CA THR A 12 -13.50 12.94 2.35
C THR A 12 -14.86 12.38 2.78
N GLU A 13 -15.59 11.78 1.84
CA GLU A 13 -16.89 11.17 2.03
C GLU A 13 -16.84 9.69 1.66
N LEU A 14 -17.67 8.90 2.33
CA LEU A 14 -17.70 7.46 2.17
C LEU A 14 -18.11 7.01 0.76
N GLN A 15 -19.02 7.78 0.13
CA GLN A 15 -19.45 7.53 -1.25
C GLN A 15 -18.33 7.62 -2.29
N HIS A 16 -17.32 8.46 -2.04
CA HIS A 16 -16.17 8.63 -2.93
C HIS A 16 -15.01 7.67 -2.61
N TYR A 17 -15.15 6.85 -1.56
CA TYR A 17 -14.17 5.83 -1.23
C TYR A 17 -14.32 4.63 -2.19
N VAL A 18 -13.25 4.32 -2.91
CA VAL A 18 -13.28 3.31 -3.99
C VAL A 18 -13.08 1.91 -3.45
N GLY A 19 -13.97 0.99 -3.81
CA GLY A 19 -13.93 -0.42 -3.41
C GLY A 19 -14.44 -0.71 -1.99
N ASN A 20 -14.31 -1.97 -1.55
CA ASN A 20 -14.71 -2.44 -0.22
C ASN A 20 -16.18 -2.15 0.14
N GLU A 21 -17.12 -2.38 -0.78
CA GLU A 21 -18.54 -2.01 -0.63
C GLU A 21 -19.17 -2.53 0.66
N HIS A 22 -18.87 -3.79 1.04
CA HIS A 22 -19.38 -4.37 2.29
C HIS A 22 -18.89 -3.62 3.55
N ILE A 23 -17.67 -3.07 3.52
CA ILE A 23 -17.13 -2.25 4.62
C ILE A 23 -17.79 -0.88 4.61
N LYS A 24 -18.00 -0.28 3.43
CA LYS A 24 -18.72 1.00 3.31
C LYS A 24 -20.13 0.92 3.88
N GLU A 25 -20.90 -0.11 3.52
CA GLU A 25 -22.24 -0.33 4.04
C GLU A 25 -22.25 -0.48 5.57
N MET A 26 -21.28 -1.22 6.10
CA MET A 26 -21.15 -1.40 7.55
C MET A 26 -20.77 -0.09 8.24
N VAL A 27 -19.79 0.65 7.72
CA VAL A 27 -19.35 1.93 8.27
C VAL A 27 -20.51 2.95 8.20
N GLN A 28 -21.27 2.99 7.09
CA GLN A 28 -22.42 3.87 6.99
C GLN A 28 -23.43 3.64 8.10
N LYS A 29 -23.75 2.37 8.41
CA LYS A 29 -24.67 2.04 9.53
C LYS A 29 -24.16 2.57 10.88
N TYR A 30 -22.86 2.51 11.13
CA TYR A 30 -22.27 3.08 12.35
C TYR A 30 -22.36 4.61 12.36
N LEU A 31 -22.07 5.26 11.23
CA LEU A 31 -22.20 6.71 11.11
C LEU A 31 -23.63 7.19 11.33
N ASP A 32 -24.62 6.45 10.80
CA ASP A 32 -26.04 6.75 10.98
C ASP A 32 -26.50 6.58 12.45
N GLN A 33 -25.83 5.70 13.21
CA GLN A 33 -26.06 5.50 14.65
C GLN A 33 -25.33 6.54 15.52
N GLY A 34 -24.39 7.31 14.94
CA GLY A 34 -23.60 8.29 15.67
C GLY A 34 -22.54 7.69 16.61
N ASP A 35 -22.24 6.40 16.48
CA ASP A 35 -21.18 5.71 17.24
C ASP A 35 -20.52 4.62 16.37
N ILE A 36 -19.30 4.27 16.72
CA ILE A 36 -18.53 3.21 16.03
C ILE A 36 -18.02 2.19 17.04
N GLN A 37 -17.55 1.05 16.53
CA GLN A 37 -16.74 0.10 17.30
C GLN A 37 -15.26 0.43 17.19
N ASN A 38 -14.43 -0.26 17.99
CA ASN A 38 -13.00 -0.23 17.74
C ASN A 38 -12.68 -1.04 16.49
N PHE A 39 -11.86 -0.50 15.59
CA PHE A 39 -11.49 -1.13 14.34
C PHE A 39 -9.99 -1.38 14.24
N ILE A 40 -9.62 -2.46 13.57
CA ILE A 40 -8.30 -2.66 12.98
C ILE A 40 -8.49 -2.80 11.48
N PHE A 41 -8.00 -1.84 10.70
CA PHE A 41 -7.95 -1.91 9.24
C PHE A 41 -6.58 -2.41 8.81
N TYR A 42 -6.53 -3.57 8.18
CA TYR A 42 -5.27 -4.14 7.69
C TYR A 42 -5.32 -4.47 6.20
N GLY A 43 -4.16 -4.45 5.55
CA GLY A 43 -4.02 -4.74 4.12
C GLY A 43 -2.79 -4.07 3.51
N PRO A 44 -2.56 -4.23 2.21
CA PRO A 44 -1.38 -3.70 1.52
C PRO A 44 -1.23 -2.19 1.68
N ALA A 45 0.00 -1.68 1.51
CA ALA A 45 0.24 -0.25 1.46
C ALA A 45 -0.55 0.39 0.29
N GLY A 46 -1.04 1.61 0.50
CA GLY A 46 -1.75 2.36 -0.54
C GLY A 46 -3.20 1.94 -0.83
N CYS A 47 -3.77 0.94 -0.13
CA CYS A 47 -5.16 0.47 -0.35
C CYS A 47 -6.26 1.31 0.33
N GLY A 48 -5.91 2.42 0.98
CA GLY A 48 -6.90 3.36 1.53
C GLY A 48 -7.25 3.21 3.01
N LYS A 49 -6.53 2.43 3.82
CA LYS A 49 -6.77 2.23 5.27
C LYS A 49 -6.88 3.54 6.05
N THR A 50 -5.85 4.37 5.98
CA THR A 50 -5.80 5.70 6.64
C THR A 50 -6.87 6.64 6.11
N THR A 51 -7.18 6.56 4.82
CA THR A 51 -8.25 7.34 4.19
C THR A 51 -9.61 6.98 4.77
N LEU A 52 -9.91 5.69 4.91
CA LEU A 52 -11.16 5.22 5.52
C LEU A 52 -11.27 5.68 6.99
N ALA A 53 -10.20 5.56 7.78
CA ALA A 53 -10.18 6.06 9.15
C ALA A 53 -10.48 7.56 9.23
N LYS A 54 -9.87 8.37 8.34
CA LYS A 54 -10.12 9.81 8.28
C LYS A 54 -11.54 10.17 7.80
N ILE A 55 -12.11 9.40 6.87
CA ILE A 55 -13.51 9.57 6.44
C ILE A 55 -14.44 9.35 7.63
N ILE A 56 -14.22 8.30 8.42
CA ILE A 56 -15.07 7.99 9.57
C ILE A 56 -15.09 9.18 10.55
N VAL A 57 -13.95 9.69 10.98
CA VAL A 57 -13.91 10.79 11.96
C VAL A 57 -14.40 12.12 11.42
N LYS A 58 -14.35 12.32 10.10
CA LYS A 58 -14.92 13.52 9.47
C LYS A 58 -16.46 13.50 9.39
N ASN A 59 -17.03 12.31 9.24
CA ASN A 59 -18.47 12.12 9.09
C ASN A 59 -19.16 11.74 10.42
N LEU A 60 -18.38 11.46 11.46
CA LEU A 60 -18.85 11.26 12.82
C LEU A 60 -18.67 12.56 13.61
N ASP A 61 -19.72 13.02 14.32
CA ASP A 61 -19.60 14.19 15.20
C ASP A 61 -18.81 13.83 16.46
N CYS A 62 -17.48 13.82 16.34
CA CYS A 62 -16.57 13.38 17.39
C CYS A 62 -15.37 14.31 17.53
N ASP A 63 -14.76 14.30 18.70
CA ASP A 63 -13.38 14.76 18.85
C ASP A 63 -12.44 13.63 18.47
N TYR A 64 -11.36 13.92 17.73
CA TYR A 64 -10.43 12.87 17.34
C TYR A 64 -8.96 13.27 17.53
N LEU A 65 -8.14 12.27 17.84
CA LEU A 65 -6.70 12.33 17.91
C LEU A 65 -6.10 11.42 16.82
N TYR A 66 -5.21 11.95 16.01
CA TYR A 66 -4.45 11.17 15.02
C TYR A 66 -2.99 11.08 15.44
N ILE A 67 -2.47 9.86 15.50
CA ILE A 67 -1.05 9.55 15.79
C ILE A 67 -0.56 8.61 14.69
N ASN A 68 0.56 8.94 14.06
CA ASN A 68 1.31 8.01 13.23
C ASN A 68 2.35 7.29 14.09
N ALA A 69 2.19 5.98 14.28
CA ALA A 69 3.05 5.18 15.14
C ALA A 69 4.45 4.93 14.54
N SER A 70 4.64 5.14 13.24
CA SER A 70 5.98 5.07 12.63
C SER A 70 6.85 6.27 12.97
N ASP A 71 6.23 7.44 13.17
CA ASP A 71 6.93 8.68 13.51
C ASP A 71 7.10 8.83 15.03
N GLU A 72 6.10 8.38 15.78
CA GLU A 72 6.04 8.48 17.24
C GLU A 72 6.02 7.09 17.88
N ASN A 73 7.11 6.36 17.81
CA ASN A 73 7.21 4.96 18.28
C ASN A 73 7.50 4.80 19.78
N GLY A 74 7.73 5.89 20.50
CA GLY A 74 7.95 5.88 21.95
C GLY A 74 6.70 5.45 22.72
N ILE A 75 6.80 4.34 23.46
CA ILE A 75 5.70 3.76 24.27
C ILE A 75 5.07 4.81 25.18
N ASP A 76 5.88 5.57 25.89
CA ASP A 76 5.41 6.55 26.86
C ASP A 76 4.72 7.72 26.16
N THR A 77 5.25 8.18 25.04
CA THR A 77 4.67 9.29 24.27
C THR A 77 3.28 8.94 23.74
N ILE A 78 3.12 7.77 23.11
CA ILE A 78 1.82 7.31 22.61
C ILE A 78 0.84 7.13 23.77
N ARG A 79 1.28 6.46 24.84
CA ARG A 79 0.46 6.19 26.03
C ARG A 79 -0.03 7.47 26.69
N GLU A 80 0.86 8.44 26.91
CA GLU A 80 0.52 9.72 27.55
C GLU A 80 -0.43 10.56 26.69
N LYS A 81 -0.17 10.67 25.39
CA LYS A 81 -1.04 11.39 24.46
C LYS A 81 -2.44 10.79 24.40
N VAL A 82 -2.52 9.47 24.24
CA VAL A 82 -3.79 8.76 24.16
C VAL A 82 -4.56 8.86 25.48
N LYS A 83 -3.88 8.64 26.62
CA LYS A 83 -4.49 8.74 27.93
C LYS A 83 -4.94 10.18 28.23
N GLY A 84 -4.11 11.17 27.91
CA GLY A 84 -4.45 12.59 28.10
C GLY A 84 -5.69 12.97 27.29
N PHE A 85 -5.73 12.61 26.02
CA PHE A 85 -6.88 12.84 25.15
C PHE A 85 -8.13 12.10 25.63
N ALA A 86 -8.03 10.82 25.98
CA ALA A 86 -9.16 10.01 26.43
C ALA A 86 -9.75 10.51 27.76
N SER A 87 -8.91 11.03 28.68
CA SER A 87 -9.32 11.54 29.99
C SER A 87 -9.92 12.94 29.95
N ALA A 88 -9.61 13.73 28.91
CA ALA A 88 -10.14 15.10 28.79
C ALA A 88 -11.66 15.08 28.57
N ALA A 89 -12.36 16.16 28.94
CA ALA A 89 -13.77 16.32 28.60
C ALA A 89 -13.96 16.41 27.08
N SER A 90 -15.03 15.85 26.56
CA SER A 90 -15.45 16.00 25.17
C SER A 90 -16.70 16.86 25.08
N TRP A 91 -16.72 17.77 24.12
CA TRP A 91 -17.90 18.58 23.82
C TRP A 91 -18.89 17.88 22.88
N LYS A 92 -18.38 16.88 22.14
CA LYS A 92 -19.14 16.13 21.13
C LYS A 92 -19.61 14.74 21.59
N GLY A 93 -19.36 14.40 22.85
CA GLY A 93 -19.80 13.14 23.46
C GLY A 93 -18.86 11.98 23.20
N ILE A 94 -18.56 11.64 21.96
CA ILE A 94 -17.67 10.54 21.60
C ILE A 94 -16.28 11.04 21.17
N LYS A 95 -15.25 10.27 21.49
CA LYS A 95 -13.87 10.50 21.08
C LYS A 95 -13.37 9.36 20.23
N VAL A 96 -12.54 9.67 19.24
CA VAL A 96 -11.89 8.65 18.39
C VAL A 96 -10.38 8.86 18.37
N VAL A 97 -9.62 7.80 18.63
CA VAL A 97 -8.18 7.78 18.48
C VAL A 97 -7.82 6.96 17.25
N ILE A 98 -7.13 7.59 16.28
CA ILE A 98 -6.57 6.90 15.11
C ILE A 98 -5.09 6.66 15.39
N LEU A 99 -4.70 5.38 15.38
CA LEU A 99 -3.31 4.92 15.44
C LEU A 99 -2.93 4.37 14.07
N ASP A 100 -2.32 5.21 13.26
CA ASP A 100 -1.89 4.84 11.92
C ASP A 100 -0.56 4.07 12.00
N GLU A 101 -0.40 3.04 11.16
CA GLU A 101 0.78 2.17 11.14
C GLU A 101 1.06 1.50 12.51
N ALA A 102 0.01 1.01 13.17
CA ALA A 102 0.08 0.44 14.52
C ALA A 102 0.99 -0.81 14.64
N ASP A 103 1.33 -1.46 13.52
CA ASP A 103 2.32 -2.54 13.45
C ASP A 103 3.78 -2.10 13.72
N PHE A 104 4.03 -0.78 13.80
CA PHE A 104 5.30 -0.23 14.30
C PHE A 104 5.34 -0.06 15.83
N ILE A 105 4.20 -0.16 16.52
CA ILE A 105 4.15 -0.09 17.99
C ILE A 105 4.78 -1.37 18.57
N THR A 106 5.69 -1.21 19.52
CA THR A 106 6.31 -2.35 20.20
C THR A 106 5.27 -3.20 20.95
N ILE A 107 5.55 -4.48 21.17
CA ILE A 107 4.66 -5.40 21.91
C ILE A 107 4.27 -4.84 23.29
N GLN A 108 5.22 -4.20 23.97
CA GLN A 108 4.97 -3.56 25.28
C GLN A 108 4.02 -2.35 25.12
N GLY A 109 4.19 -1.54 24.08
CA GLY A 109 3.29 -0.43 23.74
C GLY A 109 1.88 -0.89 23.44
N GLN A 110 1.74 -1.96 22.69
CA GLN A 110 0.46 -2.58 22.39
C GLN A 110 -0.22 -3.12 23.64
N ALA A 111 0.53 -3.74 24.56
CA ALA A 111 0.01 -4.20 25.84
C ALA A 111 -0.48 -3.04 26.74
N ALA A 112 0.22 -1.91 26.71
CA ALA A 112 -0.23 -0.69 27.40
C ALA A 112 -1.50 -0.10 26.77
N LEU A 113 -1.59 -0.05 25.44
CA LEU A 113 -2.79 0.38 24.71
C LEU A 113 -4.02 -0.48 25.03
N ARG A 114 -3.86 -1.80 25.20
CA ARG A 114 -4.95 -2.67 25.62
C ARG A 114 -5.62 -2.15 26.88
N ASN A 115 -4.83 -1.80 27.90
CA ASN A 115 -5.37 -1.29 29.16
C ASN A 115 -6.09 0.07 28.97
N VAL A 116 -5.57 0.93 28.09
CA VAL A 116 -6.21 2.21 27.79
C VAL A 116 -7.54 2.00 27.06
N ILE A 117 -7.61 1.11 26.09
CA ILE A 117 -8.85 0.75 25.38
C ILE A 117 -9.92 0.25 26.34
N GLU A 118 -9.55 -0.62 27.30
CA GLU A 118 -10.48 -1.12 28.31
C GLU A 118 -10.96 -0.01 29.25
N THR A 119 -10.05 0.82 29.74
CA THR A 119 -10.35 1.87 30.70
C THR A 119 -11.31 2.92 30.12
N PHE A 120 -11.13 3.28 28.86
CA PHE A 120 -11.90 4.37 28.23
C PHE A 120 -12.96 3.87 27.24
N SER A 121 -13.31 2.59 27.28
CA SER A 121 -14.26 1.94 26.36
C SER A 121 -15.63 2.60 26.27
N ARG A 122 -16.07 3.32 27.31
CA ARG A 122 -17.38 4.02 27.33
C ARG A 122 -17.38 5.33 26.53
N SER A 123 -16.26 6.02 26.45
CA SER A 123 -16.17 7.39 25.88
C SER A 123 -15.25 7.50 24.67
N THR A 124 -14.41 6.51 24.41
CA THR A 124 -13.38 6.59 23.39
C THR A 124 -13.37 5.33 22.53
N ARG A 125 -13.31 5.53 21.21
CA ARG A 125 -13.17 4.47 20.21
C ARG A 125 -11.78 4.56 19.59
N PHE A 126 -11.31 3.42 19.07
CA PHE A 126 -9.97 3.28 18.53
C PHE A 126 -10.05 2.74 17.10
N ILE A 127 -9.34 3.38 16.20
CA ILE A 127 -9.14 2.90 14.83
C ILE A 127 -7.65 2.71 14.63
N LEU A 128 -7.22 1.46 14.50
CA LEU A 128 -5.84 1.10 14.21
C LEU A 128 -5.74 0.78 12.73
N THR A 129 -4.68 1.23 12.07
CA THR A 129 -4.32 0.75 10.74
C THR A 129 -2.99 0.01 10.78
N CYS A 130 -2.84 -1.03 9.99
CA CYS A 130 -1.58 -1.76 9.87
C CYS A 130 -1.45 -2.42 8.50
N ASN A 131 -0.22 -2.73 8.09
CA ASN A 131 0.01 -3.54 6.91
C ASN A 131 -0.02 -5.03 7.25
N PHE A 132 0.49 -5.39 8.42
CA PHE A 132 0.64 -6.77 8.88
C PHE A 132 -0.13 -6.98 10.19
N VAL A 133 -1.32 -7.59 10.11
CA VAL A 133 -2.15 -7.84 11.30
C VAL A 133 -1.49 -8.80 12.29
N GLU A 134 -0.62 -9.68 11.83
CA GLU A 134 0.15 -10.63 12.62
C GLU A 134 1.11 -9.94 13.61
N ARG A 135 1.45 -8.67 13.37
CA ARG A 135 2.26 -7.86 14.28
C ARG A 135 1.45 -7.21 15.40
N ILE A 136 0.12 -7.27 15.31
CA ILE A 136 -0.78 -6.79 16.37
C ILE A 136 -1.07 -7.94 17.31
N ILE A 137 -0.86 -7.74 18.61
CA ILE A 137 -1.07 -8.78 19.62
C ILE A 137 -2.53 -9.21 19.69
N ASP A 138 -2.79 -10.50 19.90
CA ASP A 138 -4.15 -11.07 20.00
C ASP A 138 -5.07 -10.36 21.01
N PRO A 139 -4.58 -9.91 22.20
CA PRO A 139 -5.41 -9.15 23.12
C PRO A 139 -5.93 -7.81 22.58
N LEU A 140 -5.25 -7.16 21.64
CA LEU A 140 -5.77 -5.99 20.94
C LEU A 140 -6.75 -6.38 19.84
N GLN A 141 -6.42 -7.40 19.06
CA GLN A 141 -7.30 -7.87 17.98
C GLN A 141 -8.66 -8.32 18.53
N SER A 142 -8.70 -8.99 19.68
CA SER A 142 -9.94 -9.45 20.33
C SER A 142 -10.85 -8.31 20.82
N ARG A 143 -10.34 -7.09 20.94
CA ARG A 143 -11.08 -5.89 21.37
C ARG A 143 -11.51 -4.99 20.23
N CYS A 144 -11.17 -5.37 19.02
CA CYS A 144 -11.43 -4.61 17.81
C CYS A 144 -12.12 -5.49 16.78
N GLN A 145 -12.91 -4.88 15.93
CA GLN A 145 -13.37 -5.53 14.72
C GLN A 145 -12.25 -5.45 13.68
N VAL A 146 -11.69 -6.61 13.33
CA VAL A 146 -10.56 -6.72 12.40
C VAL A 146 -11.10 -6.82 10.97
N LEU A 147 -10.76 -5.85 10.13
CA LEU A 147 -11.30 -5.71 8.79
C LEU A 147 -10.16 -5.62 7.76
N LYS A 148 -10.19 -6.56 6.81
CA LYS A 148 -9.26 -6.56 5.70
C LYS A 148 -9.68 -5.55 4.64
N ILE A 149 -8.85 -4.55 4.42
CA ILE A 149 -9.03 -3.59 3.33
C ILE A 149 -8.36 -4.17 2.09
N VAL A 150 -9.17 -4.46 1.08
CA VAL A 150 -8.69 -4.98 -0.20
C VAL A 150 -8.46 -3.82 -1.17
N PRO A 151 -7.40 -3.86 -1.98
CA PRO A 151 -7.26 -2.89 -3.07
C PRO A 151 -8.51 -2.89 -3.97
N PRO A 152 -8.97 -1.73 -4.44
CA PRO A 152 -10.05 -1.66 -5.41
C PRO A 152 -9.65 -2.39 -6.71
N THR A 153 -10.62 -2.83 -7.50
CA THR A 153 -10.30 -3.50 -8.78
C THR A 153 -9.57 -2.55 -9.74
N LYS A 154 -8.81 -3.08 -10.69
CA LYS A 154 -8.14 -2.25 -11.70
C LYS A 154 -9.12 -1.39 -12.49
N MET A 155 -10.35 -1.87 -12.70
CA MET A 155 -11.40 -1.12 -13.36
C MET A 155 -11.90 0.04 -12.50
N ASP A 156 -12.10 -0.19 -11.20
CA ASP A 156 -12.49 0.88 -10.26
C ASP A 156 -11.41 1.96 -10.18
N VAL A 157 -10.13 1.54 -10.15
CA VAL A 157 -8.99 2.47 -10.19
C VAL A 157 -8.99 3.28 -11.49
N TYR A 158 -9.22 2.62 -12.63
CA TYR A 158 -9.30 3.30 -13.93
C TYR A 158 -10.41 4.34 -13.95
N ASN A 159 -11.62 3.95 -13.55
CA ASN A 159 -12.77 4.85 -13.51
C ASN A 159 -12.53 6.04 -12.57
N HIS A 160 -11.90 5.81 -11.42
CA HIS A 160 -11.58 6.87 -10.47
C HIS A 160 -10.53 7.84 -11.00
N LEU A 161 -9.46 7.34 -11.64
CA LEU A 161 -8.43 8.20 -12.23
C LEU A 161 -8.97 9.00 -13.40
N THR A 162 -9.79 8.40 -14.27
CA THR A 162 -10.42 9.12 -15.40
C THR A 162 -11.42 10.15 -14.93
N ASP A 163 -12.21 9.87 -13.87
CA ASP A 163 -13.09 10.87 -13.27
C ASP A 163 -12.31 12.10 -12.76
N ILE A 164 -11.17 11.88 -12.10
CA ILE A 164 -10.30 12.97 -11.66
C ILE A 164 -9.79 13.78 -12.85
N LEU A 165 -9.34 13.11 -13.91
CA LEU A 165 -8.76 13.77 -15.08
C LEU A 165 -9.80 14.53 -15.88
N ASP A 166 -10.97 13.96 -16.13
CA ASP A 166 -12.03 14.51 -16.94
C ASP A 166 -12.82 15.61 -16.19
N ASN A 167 -13.30 15.29 -14.99
CA ASN A 167 -14.28 16.12 -14.30
C ASN A 167 -13.66 17.12 -13.30
N GLN A 168 -12.50 16.81 -12.72
CA GLN A 168 -11.91 17.65 -11.68
C GLN A 168 -10.71 18.46 -12.17
N LEU A 169 -9.96 17.95 -13.14
CA LEU A 169 -8.77 18.61 -13.69
C LEU A 169 -8.97 19.11 -15.11
N SER A 170 -9.91 18.54 -15.87
CA SER A 170 -10.15 18.82 -17.30
C SER A 170 -8.87 18.67 -18.13
N LEU A 171 -8.11 17.60 -17.91
CA LEU A 171 -6.88 17.29 -18.60
C LEU A 171 -7.12 16.29 -19.74
N SER A 172 -6.49 16.50 -20.88
CA SER A 172 -6.45 15.48 -21.93
C SER A 172 -5.42 14.39 -21.61
N TYR A 173 -5.68 13.16 -22.03
CA TYR A 173 -4.80 12.01 -21.82
C TYR A 173 -5.07 10.90 -22.84
N GLU A 174 -4.08 10.04 -23.05
CA GLU A 174 -4.25 8.81 -23.81
C GLU A 174 -4.73 7.68 -22.90
N GLN A 175 -5.81 6.98 -23.28
CA GLN A 175 -6.38 5.89 -22.46
C GLN A 175 -5.38 4.76 -22.21
N GLU A 176 -4.53 4.44 -23.19
CA GLU A 176 -3.51 3.39 -23.06
C GLU A 176 -2.41 3.78 -22.07
N ASP A 177 -2.11 5.06 -21.92
CA ASP A 177 -1.17 5.55 -20.92
C ASP A 177 -1.71 5.32 -19.51
N ILE A 178 -2.98 5.63 -19.24
CA ILE A 178 -3.61 5.39 -17.94
C ILE A 178 -3.70 3.88 -17.64
N LYS A 179 -4.03 3.03 -18.61
CA LYS A 179 -4.02 1.58 -18.42
C LYS A 179 -2.62 1.06 -18.09
N SER A 180 -1.60 1.55 -18.79
CA SER A 180 -0.19 1.20 -18.56
C SER A 180 0.27 1.63 -17.17
N LEU A 181 -0.09 2.84 -16.74
CA LEU A 181 0.16 3.36 -15.40
C LEU A 181 -0.44 2.45 -14.32
N ILE A 182 -1.70 2.01 -14.50
CA ILE A 182 -2.37 1.09 -13.58
C ILE A 182 -1.66 -0.26 -13.54
N VAL A 183 -1.32 -0.82 -14.70
CA VAL A 183 -0.60 -2.11 -14.75
C VAL A 183 0.72 -2.04 -13.98
N GLN A 184 1.39 -0.89 -14.05
CA GLN A 184 2.71 -0.69 -13.43
C GLN A 184 2.65 -0.47 -11.92
N TYR A 185 1.71 0.35 -11.45
CA TYR A 185 1.72 0.83 -10.06
C TYR A 185 0.59 0.25 -9.19
N TYR A 186 -0.33 -0.54 -9.76
CA TYR A 186 -1.36 -1.19 -8.98
C TYR A 186 -0.74 -2.08 -7.89
N PRO A 187 -1.22 -2.01 -6.64
CA PRO A 187 -2.42 -1.30 -6.17
C PRO A 187 -2.17 0.12 -5.61
N ASP A 188 -0.99 0.69 -5.78
CA ASP A 188 -0.58 1.94 -5.12
C ASP A 188 -1.14 3.18 -5.82
N MET A 189 -2.33 3.61 -5.38
CA MET A 189 -3.00 4.82 -5.87
C MET A 189 -2.18 6.10 -5.68
N ARG A 190 -1.39 6.19 -4.60
CA ARG A 190 -0.56 7.37 -4.31
C ARG A 190 0.51 7.55 -5.37
N LYS A 191 1.19 6.46 -5.74
CA LYS A 191 2.17 6.48 -6.82
C LYS A 191 1.55 6.89 -8.14
N MET A 192 0.37 6.35 -8.48
CA MET A 192 -0.32 6.71 -9.73
C MET A 192 -0.63 8.21 -9.80
N LEU A 193 -1.22 8.79 -8.74
CA LEU A 193 -1.54 10.22 -8.68
C LEU A 193 -0.29 11.10 -8.73
N ASN A 194 0.80 10.71 -8.08
CA ASN A 194 2.07 11.43 -8.13
C ASN A 194 2.66 11.42 -9.54
N VAL A 195 2.66 10.27 -10.23
CA VAL A 195 3.15 10.16 -11.61
C VAL A 195 2.30 11.01 -12.55
N ILE A 196 0.98 10.97 -12.41
CA ILE A 196 0.07 11.83 -13.17
C ILE A 196 0.44 13.30 -12.96
N GLN A 197 0.56 13.75 -11.70
CA GLN A 197 0.88 15.13 -11.38
C GLN A 197 2.21 15.61 -12.00
N MET A 198 3.24 14.76 -11.97
CA MET A 198 4.54 15.05 -12.56
C MET A 198 4.51 15.05 -14.09
N SER A 199 3.53 14.38 -14.69
CA SER A 199 3.41 14.21 -16.16
C SER A 199 2.49 15.24 -16.82
N VAL A 200 1.91 16.17 -16.05
CA VAL A 200 1.06 17.23 -16.62
C VAL A 200 1.92 18.25 -17.34
N LYS A 201 1.67 18.43 -18.64
CA LYS A 201 2.28 19.46 -19.50
C LYS A 201 1.21 20.01 -20.45
N ASP A 202 1.16 21.32 -20.60
CA ASP A 202 0.26 22.01 -21.56
C ASP A 202 -1.21 21.49 -21.49
N ASN A 203 -1.74 21.33 -20.29
CA ASN A 203 -3.10 20.83 -20.02
C ASN A 203 -3.36 19.39 -20.50
N ALA A 204 -2.31 18.59 -20.65
CA ALA A 204 -2.36 17.18 -21.00
C ALA A 204 -1.49 16.34 -20.06
N VAL A 205 -1.88 15.09 -19.84
CA VAL A 205 -1.02 14.10 -19.18
C VAL A 205 -0.16 13.44 -20.24
N VAL A 206 1.15 13.70 -20.19
CA VAL A 206 2.14 13.11 -21.10
C VAL A 206 3.06 12.22 -20.28
N LEU A 207 2.76 10.93 -20.24
CA LEU A 207 3.59 9.97 -19.55
C LEU A 207 4.89 9.73 -20.33
N ASP A 208 6.01 9.84 -19.65
CA ASP A 208 7.29 9.47 -20.22
C ASP A 208 7.31 7.95 -20.47
N LYS A 209 7.54 7.56 -21.73
CA LYS A 209 7.60 6.14 -22.12
C LYS A 209 8.68 5.38 -21.36
N THR A 210 9.73 6.05 -20.87
CA THR A 210 10.75 5.43 -20.03
C THR A 210 10.21 5.03 -18.66
N VAL A 211 9.26 5.78 -18.10
CA VAL A 211 8.57 5.44 -16.84
C VAL A 211 7.64 4.24 -17.06
N LEU A 212 7.05 4.10 -18.24
CA LEU A 212 6.16 2.98 -18.60
C LEU A 212 6.92 1.72 -19.01
N THR A 213 8.18 1.83 -19.42
CA THR A 213 9.01 0.69 -19.89
C THR A 213 9.61 -0.11 -18.74
N THR A 214 9.61 0.39 -17.52
CA THR A 214 10.24 -0.29 -16.37
C THR A 214 9.67 -1.71 -16.14
N ASN A 215 8.44 -2.01 -16.52
CA ASN A 215 7.85 -3.35 -16.42
C ASN A 215 7.90 -4.17 -17.72
N ASN A 216 8.31 -3.56 -18.83
CA ASN A 216 8.38 -4.29 -20.09
C ASN A 216 9.56 -5.25 -20.10
N TYR A 217 10.71 -4.84 -19.51
CA TYR A 217 11.91 -5.67 -19.45
C TYR A 217 11.66 -6.98 -18.65
N ILE A 218 10.87 -6.93 -17.56
CA ILE A 218 10.53 -8.12 -16.75
C ILE A 218 9.77 -9.14 -17.61
N LYS A 219 8.78 -8.68 -18.39
CA LYS A 219 8.02 -9.55 -19.31
C LYS A 219 8.92 -10.13 -20.40
N GLU A 220 9.84 -9.34 -20.93
CA GLU A 220 10.81 -9.78 -21.94
C GLU A 220 11.80 -10.80 -21.36
N VAL A 221 12.30 -10.57 -20.15
CA VAL A 221 13.16 -11.53 -19.41
C VAL A 221 12.40 -12.85 -19.19
N LEU A 222 11.16 -12.79 -18.70
CA LEU A 222 10.34 -13.99 -18.48
C LEU A 222 10.05 -14.73 -19.79
N LYS A 223 9.74 -14.00 -20.87
CA LYS A 223 9.53 -14.57 -22.20
C LYS A 223 10.77 -15.28 -22.72
N GLU A 224 11.94 -14.67 -22.53
CA GLU A 224 13.22 -15.28 -22.95
C GLU A 224 13.55 -16.53 -22.12
N LEU A 225 13.29 -16.53 -20.79
CA LEU A 225 13.44 -17.70 -19.93
C LEU A 225 12.50 -18.85 -20.31
N MET A 226 11.26 -18.54 -20.76
CA MET A 226 10.32 -19.54 -21.24
C MET A 226 10.66 -20.05 -22.66
N GLY A 227 11.43 -19.28 -23.42
CA GLY A 227 11.81 -19.56 -24.80
C GLY A 227 13.24 -20.07 -24.95
N SER A 228 14.11 -19.24 -25.51
CA SER A 228 15.46 -19.62 -25.93
C SER A 228 16.48 -19.75 -24.79
N LYS A 229 16.15 -19.20 -23.61
CA LYS A 229 16.99 -19.21 -22.39
C LYS A 229 18.39 -18.64 -22.60
N LYS A 230 18.57 -17.70 -23.52
CA LYS A 230 19.87 -17.11 -23.85
C LYS A 230 20.25 -16.03 -22.83
N TRP A 231 21.22 -16.34 -21.98
CA TRP A 231 21.74 -15.42 -20.98
C TRP A 231 22.19 -14.06 -21.54
N ILE A 232 22.82 -14.06 -22.72
CA ILE A 232 23.28 -12.82 -23.38
C ILE A 232 22.10 -11.92 -23.74
N THR A 233 21.01 -12.48 -24.27
CA THR A 233 19.79 -11.74 -24.62
C THR A 233 19.14 -11.15 -23.37
N ILE A 234 19.06 -11.93 -22.30
CA ILE A 234 18.50 -11.47 -21.02
C ILE A 234 19.35 -10.33 -20.44
N ARG A 235 20.69 -10.46 -20.51
CA ARG A 235 21.60 -9.39 -20.09
C ARG A 235 21.34 -8.10 -20.86
N GLN A 236 21.18 -8.18 -22.18
CA GLN A 236 20.93 -7.01 -23.01
C GLN A 236 19.60 -6.33 -22.62
N ILE A 237 18.53 -7.11 -22.43
CA ILE A 237 17.22 -6.60 -21.98
C ILE A 237 17.34 -5.83 -20.66
N ILE A 238 18.10 -6.38 -19.70
CA ILE A 238 18.31 -5.74 -18.39
C ILE A 238 19.14 -4.47 -18.52
N ALA A 239 20.23 -4.50 -19.28
CA ALA A 239 21.09 -3.34 -19.51
C ALA A 239 20.33 -2.18 -20.20
N ASP A 240 19.52 -2.50 -21.21
CA ASP A 240 18.74 -1.50 -21.94
C ASP A 240 17.58 -0.91 -21.11
N SER A 241 17.14 -1.59 -20.05
CA SER A 241 16.09 -1.13 -19.16
C SER A 241 16.48 0.05 -18.27
N ASN A 242 17.78 0.30 -18.07
CA ASN A 242 18.34 1.31 -17.16
C ASN A 242 17.81 1.23 -15.71
N VAL A 243 17.32 0.07 -15.29
CA VAL A 243 16.79 -0.16 -13.94
C VAL A 243 17.94 -0.33 -12.96
N LYS A 244 17.85 0.31 -11.81
CA LYS A 244 18.85 0.22 -10.73
C LYS A 244 18.44 -0.66 -9.57
N ASP A 245 17.16 -0.96 -9.46
CA ASP A 245 16.61 -1.83 -8.42
C ASP A 245 15.84 -2.99 -9.04
N PHE A 246 16.22 -4.20 -8.66
CA PHE A 246 15.74 -5.44 -9.25
C PHE A 246 14.83 -6.25 -8.33
N GLU A 247 14.33 -5.67 -7.21
CA GLU A 247 13.49 -6.40 -6.26
C GLU A 247 12.23 -6.96 -6.93
N GLU A 248 11.60 -6.16 -7.81
CA GLU A 248 10.43 -6.58 -8.56
C GLU A 248 10.74 -7.70 -9.56
N LEU A 249 11.93 -7.69 -10.17
CA LEU A 249 12.38 -8.79 -11.04
C LEU A 249 12.57 -10.07 -10.25
N TYR A 250 13.21 -10.02 -9.06
CA TYR A 250 13.35 -11.20 -8.19
C TYR A 250 12.00 -11.80 -7.83
N ARG A 251 11.02 -10.96 -7.46
CA ARG A 251 9.65 -11.39 -7.13
C ARG A 251 8.97 -12.02 -8.34
N SER A 252 9.04 -11.39 -9.49
CA SER A 252 8.42 -11.90 -10.74
C SER A 252 9.05 -13.21 -11.21
N LEU A 253 10.36 -13.37 -11.06
CA LEU A 253 11.04 -14.64 -11.34
C LEU A 253 10.53 -15.76 -10.43
N PHE A 254 10.32 -15.48 -9.15
CA PHE A 254 9.78 -16.46 -8.21
C PHE A 254 8.32 -16.83 -8.54
N GLU A 255 7.45 -15.84 -8.72
CA GLU A 255 6.02 -16.03 -9.00
C GLU A 255 5.76 -16.81 -10.30
N HIS A 256 6.62 -16.65 -11.30
CA HIS A 256 6.48 -17.32 -12.59
C HIS A 256 7.38 -18.56 -12.75
N SER A 257 8.05 -19.01 -11.69
CA SER A 257 9.00 -20.13 -11.74
C SER A 257 8.40 -21.42 -12.31
N SER A 258 7.12 -21.71 -12.02
CA SER A 258 6.41 -22.86 -12.57
C SER A 258 6.28 -22.85 -14.10
N LYS A 259 6.34 -21.67 -14.73
CA LYS A 259 6.20 -21.53 -16.19
C LYS A 259 7.52 -21.79 -16.95
N TYR A 260 8.66 -21.47 -16.37
CA TYR A 260 9.96 -21.60 -17.04
C TYR A 260 10.89 -22.66 -16.43
N ALA A 261 10.59 -23.14 -15.22
CA ALA A 261 11.41 -24.08 -14.47
C ALA A 261 10.61 -25.25 -13.89
N SER A 262 9.63 -25.76 -14.66
CA SER A 262 8.73 -26.84 -14.24
C SER A 262 9.49 -28.02 -13.65
N GLY A 263 9.17 -28.43 -12.42
CA GLY A 263 9.83 -29.50 -11.67
C GLY A 263 11.14 -29.10 -11.00
N LYS A 264 11.60 -27.85 -11.14
CA LYS A 264 12.83 -27.29 -10.54
C LYS A 264 12.59 -25.98 -9.78
N GLU A 265 11.32 -25.68 -9.46
CA GLU A 265 10.90 -24.46 -8.79
C GLU A 265 11.61 -24.26 -7.44
N GLY A 266 11.82 -25.35 -6.70
CA GLY A 266 12.53 -25.32 -5.42
C GLY A 266 13.97 -24.88 -5.56
N MET A 267 14.68 -25.31 -6.60
CA MET A 267 16.06 -24.87 -6.88
C MET A 267 16.09 -23.39 -7.26
N VAL A 268 15.14 -22.94 -8.06
CA VAL A 268 15.00 -21.52 -8.40
C VAL A 268 14.75 -20.67 -7.14
N ALA A 269 13.89 -21.12 -6.24
CA ALA A 269 13.63 -20.41 -4.99
C ALA A 269 14.89 -20.28 -4.12
N ILE A 270 15.73 -21.31 -4.02
CA ILE A 270 16.99 -21.29 -3.28
C ILE A 270 17.95 -20.28 -3.91
N ILE A 271 18.10 -20.30 -5.23
CA ILE A 271 18.98 -19.37 -5.97
C ILE A 271 18.53 -17.93 -5.76
N LEU A 272 17.23 -17.65 -5.91
CA LEU A 272 16.67 -16.31 -5.75
C LEU A 272 16.83 -15.79 -4.32
N ASN A 273 16.58 -16.63 -3.31
CA ASN A 273 16.75 -16.25 -1.91
C ASN A 273 18.20 -15.90 -1.55
N GLU A 274 19.17 -16.70 -2.02
CA GLU A 274 20.59 -16.43 -1.82
C GLU A 274 20.99 -15.07 -2.41
N HIS A 275 20.62 -14.82 -3.65
CA HIS A 275 20.99 -13.61 -4.35
C HIS A 275 20.20 -12.37 -3.86
N LEU A 276 18.94 -12.51 -3.45
CA LEU A 276 18.16 -11.44 -2.86
C LEU A 276 18.76 -10.98 -1.51
N TYR A 277 19.19 -11.93 -0.68
CA TYR A 277 19.91 -11.61 0.55
C TYR A 277 21.22 -10.85 0.27
N GLN A 278 22.00 -11.31 -0.72
CA GLN A 278 23.25 -10.66 -1.12
C GLN A 278 23.04 -9.27 -1.75
N ALA A 279 21.90 -9.01 -2.40
CA ALA A 279 21.61 -7.74 -3.08
C ALA A 279 21.69 -6.53 -2.14
N ASN A 280 21.38 -6.73 -0.84
CA ASN A 280 21.44 -5.67 0.17
C ASN A 280 22.89 -5.25 0.53
N PHE A 281 23.88 -6.08 0.22
CA PHE A 281 25.29 -5.88 0.61
C PHE A 281 26.22 -5.66 -0.59
N ARG A 282 25.73 -5.87 -1.81
CA ARG A 282 26.55 -5.72 -3.02
C ARG A 282 26.44 -4.33 -3.60
N ILE A 283 27.59 -3.79 -4.03
CA ILE A 283 27.68 -2.46 -4.66
C ILE A 283 26.98 -2.48 -6.04
N ASP A 284 27.13 -3.58 -6.78
CA ASP A 284 26.53 -3.72 -8.12
C ASP A 284 25.38 -4.74 -8.09
N LYS A 285 24.15 -4.21 -8.10
CA LYS A 285 22.93 -5.01 -8.10
C LYS A 285 22.68 -5.70 -9.44
N GLU A 286 23.17 -5.15 -10.57
CA GLU A 286 23.04 -5.75 -11.88
C GLU A 286 23.85 -7.04 -11.99
N ILE A 287 25.10 -7.02 -11.56
CA ILE A 287 25.93 -8.23 -11.53
C ILE A 287 25.29 -9.32 -10.66
N ASN A 288 24.69 -8.93 -9.55
CA ASN A 288 24.05 -9.88 -8.64
C ASN A 288 22.84 -10.57 -9.27
N ILE A 289 21.93 -9.81 -9.88
CA ILE A 289 20.74 -10.39 -10.55
C ILE A 289 21.16 -11.22 -11.77
N MET A 290 22.16 -10.78 -12.54
CA MET A 290 22.66 -11.53 -13.67
C MET A 290 23.31 -12.85 -13.27
N SER A 291 23.98 -12.89 -12.11
CA SER A 291 24.50 -14.13 -11.54
C SER A 291 23.39 -15.09 -11.11
N ALA A 292 22.29 -14.57 -10.54
CA ALA A 292 21.12 -15.37 -10.22
C ALA A 292 20.49 -15.98 -11.49
N ILE A 293 20.30 -15.17 -12.54
CA ILE A 293 19.74 -15.61 -13.81
C ILE A 293 20.64 -16.64 -14.49
N ALA A 294 21.98 -16.47 -14.46
CA ALA A 294 22.90 -17.45 -14.99
C ALA A 294 22.74 -18.82 -14.32
N LYS A 295 22.72 -18.86 -12.98
CA LYS A 295 22.47 -20.10 -12.22
C LYS A 295 21.10 -20.71 -12.53
N ILE A 296 20.06 -19.89 -12.70
CA ILE A 296 18.73 -20.36 -13.09
C ILE A 296 18.80 -21.01 -14.48
N VAL A 297 19.38 -20.35 -15.48
CA VAL A 297 19.50 -20.87 -16.85
C VAL A 297 20.29 -22.18 -16.91
N GLU A 298 21.34 -22.31 -16.10
CA GLU A 298 22.09 -23.57 -15.98
C GLU A 298 21.29 -24.69 -15.29
N THR A 299 20.36 -24.31 -14.41
CA THR A 299 19.56 -25.28 -13.65
C THR A 299 18.39 -25.82 -14.47
N ILE A 300 17.79 -25.02 -15.35
CA ILE A 300 16.57 -25.35 -16.12
C ILE A 300 16.88 -25.83 -17.53
#